data_612b826adf728249f63b3c55ff482ff4
#
_entry.id   612b826adf728249f63b3c55ff482ff4
#
_cell.length_a   1.000
_cell.length_b   1.000
_cell.length_c   1.000
_cell.angle_alpha   90.00
_cell.angle_beta   90.00
_cell.angle_gamma   90.00
#
_symmetry.space_group_name_H-M   'P 1'
#
loop_
_entity.id
_entity.type
_entity.pdbx_description
1 polymer ?
#
loop_
_entity_poly.entity_id
_entity_poly.type
_entity_poly.pdbx_seq_one_letter_code
_entity_poly.pdbx_strand_id
1 'polypeptide(L)'
;MRTGKRIRTRWRRPHAVKGFGFFETIGRAFTYSIRIAGTLFRVLGELLTGALGLSAFGGPITTIRMTSAIATLGWVQFFEITALIGVNLAVFNLLPIPALDGSKVVFTIIEWIRGKPVNRKVEAVIHTVGFLFLIGFAILVDILQLF
;
A
#
# COMPACT_ATOMS: atom_id res chain seq x y z
N MET A 1 5.77 -63.17 -14.74
CA MET A 1 6.83 -62.15 -14.89
C MET A 1 6.21 -60.77 -14.93
N ARG A 2 6.26 -60.01 -13.81
CA ARG A 2 5.74 -58.62 -13.71
C ARG A 2 6.94 -57.67 -13.72
N THR A 3 7.16 -57.00 -14.84
CA THR A 3 8.17 -55.97 -14.99
C THR A 3 7.75 -54.72 -14.25
N GLY A 4 8.37 -54.50 -13.08
CA GLY A 4 8.19 -53.27 -12.29
C GLY A 4 8.83 -52.08 -13.01
N LYS A 5 8.02 -51.22 -13.61
CA LYS A 5 8.45 -49.88 -14.09
C LYS A 5 8.79 -49.03 -12.88
N ARG A 6 10.07 -48.85 -12.56
CA ARG A 6 10.55 -47.85 -11.61
C ARG A 6 10.26 -46.46 -12.16
N ILE A 7 9.28 -45.79 -11.62
CA ILE A 7 9.04 -44.36 -11.86
C ILE A 7 10.19 -43.60 -11.18
N ARG A 8 11.19 -43.18 -11.96
CA ARG A 8 12.20 -42.24 -11.51
C ARG A 8 11.50 -40.88 -11.37
N THR A 9 11.05 -40.56 -10.17
CA THR A 9 10.66 -39.18 -9.81
C THR A 9 11.91 -38.33 -9.92
N ARG A 10 11.98 -37.56 -11.00
CA ARG A 10 13.04 -36.58 -11.23
C ARG A 10 12.75 -35.41 -10.31
N TRP A 11 13.29 -35.44 -9.10
CA TRP A 11 13.29 -34.30 -8.22
C TRP A 11 13.93 -33.13 -8.96
N ARG A 12 13.12 -32.16 -9.38
CA ARG A 12 13.64 -30.87 -9.84
C ARG A 12 14.37 -30.28 -8.67
N ARG A 13 15.67 -30.11 -8.77
CA ARG A 13 16.46 -29.36 -7.80
C ARG A 13 15.77 -28.00 -7.67
N PRO A 14 15.47 -27.53 -6.44
CA PRO A 14 14.93 -26.19 -6.28
C PRO A 14 15.92 -25.24 -6.96
N HIS A 15 15.41 -24.35 -7.77
CA HIS A 15 16.21 -23.34 -8.46
C HIS A 15 17.10 -22.70 -7.41
N ALA A 16 18.43 -22.77 -7.61
CA ALA A 16 19.38 -22.13 -6.72
C ALA A 16 18.98 -20.66 -6.59
N VAL A 17 18.63 -20.24 -5.37
CA VAL A 17 18.33 -18.85 -5.08
C VAL A 17 19.63 -18.10 -5.36
N LYS A 18 19.70 -17.41 -6.49
CA LYS A 18 20.82 -16.53 -6.81
C LYS A 18 20.89 -15.49 -5.71
N GLY A 19 21.92 -15.53 -4.89
CA GLY A 19 22.21 -14.44 -3.96
C GLY A 19 22.52 -13.18 -4.77
N PHE A 20 21.76 -12.13 -4.52
CA PHE A 20 21.98 -10.83 -5.16
C PHE A 20 23.04 -10.06 -4.36
N GLY A 21 23.91 -9.33 -5.05
CA GLY A 21 24.84 -8.40 -4.41
C GLY A 21 24.10 -7.29 -3.69
N PHE A 22 24.74 -6.67 -2.69
CA PHE A 22 24.14 -5.61 -1.86
C PHE A 22 23.52 -4.49 -2.69
N PHE A 23 24.24 -3.93 -3.66
CA PHE A 23 23.75 -2.86 -4.53
C PHE A 23 22.61 -3.33 -5.45
N GLU A 24 22.67 -4.55 -5.94
CA GLU A 24 21.60 -5.13 -6.75
C GLU A 24 20.32 -5.30 -5.93
N THR A 25 20.43 -5.69 -4.68
CA THR A 25 19.29 -5.81 -3.75
C THR A 25 18.63 -4.46 -3.51
N ILE A 26 19.42 -3.41 -3.26
CA ILE A 26 18.89 -2.04 -3.09
C ILE A 26 18.17 -1.57 -4.36
N GLY A 27 18.78 -1.74 -5.53
CA GLY A 27 18.16 -1.35 -6.81
C GLY A 27 16.85 -2.09 -7.07
N ARG A 28 16.77 -3.39 -6.73
CA ARG A 28 15.55 -4.19 -6.85
C ARG A 28 14.48 -3.74 -5.86
N ALA A 29 14.86 -3.45 -4.62
CA ALA A 29 13.93 -2.94 -3.60
C ALA A 29 13.31 -1.60 -4.02
N PHE A 30 14.14 -0.69 -4.54
CA PHE A 30 13.67 0.60 -5.06
C PHE A 30 12.71 0.43 -6.25
N THR A 31 13.07 -0.40 -7.23
CA THR A 31 12.22 -0.71 -8.38
C THR A 31 10.91 -1.37 -7.96
N TYR A 32 10.95 -2.25 -6.97
CA TYR A 32 9.76 -2.89 -6.40
C TYR A 32 8.84 -1.87 -5.72
N SER A 33 9.39 -0.95 -4.93
CA SER A 33 8.63 0.13 -4.27
C SER A 33 7.94 1.05 -5.28
N ILE A 34 8.65 1.45 -6.36
CA ILE A 34 8.05 2.25 -7.44
C ILE A 34 6.93 1.50 -8.15
N ARG A 35 7.10 0.20 -8.38
CA ARG A 35 6.06 -0.63 -9.01
C ARG A 35 4.81 -0.72 -8.14
N ILE A 36 4.97 -0.92 -6.83
CA ILE A 36 3.85 -0.89 -5.88
C ILE A 36 3.16 0.47 -5.91
N ALA A 37 3.92 1.56 -5.85
CA ALA A 37 3.38 2.91 -5.92
C ALA A 37 2.56 3.12 -7.21
N GLY A 38 3.08 2.70 -8.37
CA GLY A 38 2.36 2.76 -9.64
C GLY A 38 1.06 1.93 -9.64
N THR A 39 1.08 0.75 -9.01
CA THR A 39 -0.11 -0.09 -8.85
C THR A 39 -1.15 0.61 -7.98
N LEU A 40 -0.74 1.25 -6.89
CA LEU A 40 -1.65 2.00 -6.02
C LEU A 40 -2.33 3.16 -6.76
N PHE A 41 -1.59 3.94 -7.55
CA PHE A 41 -2.18 5.01 -8.36
C PHE A 41 -3.19 4.47 -9.37
N ARG A 42 -2.92 3.29 -9.97
CA ARG A 42 -3.87 2.63 -10.86
C ARG A 42 -5.14 2.22 -10.11
N VAL A 43 -5.02 1.55 -8.97
CA VAL A 43 -6.14 1.12 -8.13
C VAL A 43 -6.98 2.31 -7.67
N LEU A 44 -6.34 3.42 -7.28
CA LEU A 44 -7.04 4.66 -6.95
C LEU A 44 -7.78 5.24 -8.17
N GLY A 45 -7.19 5.19 -9.37
CA GLY A 45 -7.85 5.59 -10.60
C GLY A 45 -9.08 4.72 -10.91
N GLU A 46 -8.98 3.41 -10.75
CA GLU A 46 -10.07 2.46 -10.94
C GLU A 46 -11.20 2.65 -9.92
N LEU A 47 -10.86 3.04 -8.69
CA LEU A 47 -11.85 3.42 -7.68
C LEU A 47 -12.60 4.70 -8.07
N LEU A 48 -11.88 5.74 -8.52
CA LEU A 48 -12.49 7.01 -8.91
C LEU A 48 -13.38 6.88 -10.16
N THR A 49 -13.05 5.95 -11.04
CA THR A 49 -13.86 5.63 -12.24
C THR A 49 -15.02 4.67 -11.95
N GLY A 50 -15.11 4.14 -10.73
CA GLY A 50 -16.14 3.16 -10.35
C GLY A 50 -15.89 1.74 -10.89
N ALA A 51 -14.73 1.49 -11.51
CA ALA A 51 -14.36 0.16 -12.01
C ALA A 51 -14.11 -0.84 -10.86
N LEU A 52 -13.65 -0.34 -9.71
CA LEU A 52 -13.54 -1.09 -8.46
C LEU A 52 -14.59 -0.63 -7.46
N GLY A 53 -15.31 -1.58 -6.87
CA GLY A 53 -16.22 -1.29 -5.76
C GLY A 53 -15.46 -1.01 -4.45
N LEU A 54 -16.10 -0.28 -3.53
CA LEU A 54 -15.55 0.01 -2.20
C LEU A 54 -15.21 -1.26 -1.40
N SER A 55 -15.89 -2.38 -1.68
CA SER A 55 -15.61 -3.68 -1.08
C SER A 55 -14.25 -4.28 -1.45
N ALA A 56 -13.60 -3.77 -2.51
CA ALA A 56 -12.23 -4.19 -2.87
C ALA A 56 -11.16 -3.58 -1.94
N PHE A 57 -11.53 -2.55 -1.17
CA PHE A 57 -10.65 -1.93 -0.18
C PHE A 57 -10.81 -2.59 1.18
N GLY A 58 -9.69 -3.03 1.75
CA GLY A 58 -9.66 -3.45 3.15
C GLY A 58 -9.68 -2.23 4.07
N GLY A 59 -10.63 -2.20 5.02
CA GLY A 59 -10.58 -1.24 6.10
C GLY A 59 -9.49 -1.59 7.13
N PRO A 60 -9.31 -0.77 8.18
CA PRO A 60 -8.32 -1.01 9.23
C PRO A 60 -8.39 -2.39 9.87
N ILE A 61 -9.59 -2.89 10.19
CA ILE A 61 -9.79 -4.19 10.83
C ILE A 61 -9.36 -5.32 9.89
N THR A 62 -9.78 -5.26 8.63
CA THR A 62 -9.40 -6.25 7.61
C THR A 62 -7.89 -6.25 7.39
N THR A 63 -7.28 -5.08 7.32
CA THR A 63 -5.82 -4.93 7.17
C THR A 63 -5.07 -5.55 8.35
N ILE A 64 -5.50 -5.31 9.58
CA ILE A 64 -4.90 -5.90 10.79
C ILE A 64 -5.02 -7.42 10.75
N ARG A 65 -6.19 -7.97 10.42
CA ARG A 65 -6.41 -9.43 10.32
C ARG A 65 -5.50 -10.07 9.28
N MET A 66 -5.44 -9.50 8.08
CA MET A 66 -4.58 -10.02 7.01
C MET A 66 -3.10 -9.91 7.37
N THR A 67 -2.67 -8.78 7.92
CA THR A 67 -1.29 -8.56 8.34
C THR A 67 -0.88 -9.54 9.44
N SER A 68 -1.72 -9.74 10.45
CA SER A 68 -1.43 -10.70 11.53
C SER A 68 -1.35 -12.13 11.01
N ALA A 69 -2.24 -12.54 10.10
CA ALA A 69 -2.20 -13.87 9.48
C ALA A 69 -0.93 -14.07 8.65
N ILE A 70 -0.49 -13.08 7.90
CA ILE A 70 0.75 -13.16 7.09
C ILE A 70 1.98 -13.16 8.00
N ALA A 71 1.98 -12.36 9.06
CA ALA A 71 3.11 -12.27 10.01
C ALA A 71 3.40 -13.62 10.71
N THR A 72 2.41 -14.49 10.87
CA THR A 72 2.60 -15.83 11.45
C THR A 72 3.25 -16.83 10.51
N LEU A 73 3.33 -16.54 9.21
CA LEU A 73 3.93 -17.43 8.21
C LEU A 73 5.47 -17.47 8.24
N GLY A 74 6.10 -16.45 8.83
CA GLY A 74 7.56 -16.37 9.02
C GLY A 74 8.13 -14.98 8.85
N TRP A 75 9.42 -14.84 9.15
CA TRP A 75 10.11 -13.55 9.15
C TRP A 75 10.17 -12.87 7.76
N VAL A 76 10.29 -13.65 6.70
CA VAL A 76 10.33 -13.11 5.32
C VAL A 76 9.00 -12.45 4.98
N GLN A 77 7.90 -13.13 5.23
CA GLN A 77 6.54 -12.64 5.01
C GLN A 77 6.22 -11.45 5.90
N PHE A 78 6.70 -11.46 7.14
CA PHE A 78 6.57 -10.32 8.05
C PHE A 78 7.25 -9.06 7.49
N PHE A 79 8.49 -9.16 7.03
CA PHE A 79 9.18 -8.02 6.44
C PHE A 79 8.57 -7.57 5.11
N GLU A 80 8.09 -8.52 4.30
CA GLU A 80 7.43 -8.20 3.03
C GLU A 80 6.14 -7.40 3.23
N ILE A 81 5.26 -7.85 4.14
CA ILE A 81 4.02 -7.13 4.45
C ILE A 81 4.30 -5.76 5.10
N THR A 82 5.31 -5.68 5.96
CA THR A 82 5.73 -4.42 6.59
C THR A 82 6.22 -3.42 5.53
N ALA A 83 7.04 -3.87 4.60
CA ALA A 83 7.51 -3.03 3.49
C ALA A 83 6.34 -2.57 2.59
N LEU A 84 5.40 -3.46 2.29
CA LEU A 84 4.20 -3.14 1.52
C LEU A 84 3.37 -2.05 2.21
N ILE A 85 3.10 -2.20 3.50
CA ILE A 85 2.37 -1.19 4.29
C ILE A 85 3.11 0.14 4.30
N GLY A 86 4.44 0.12 4.47
CA GLY A 86 5.28 1.32 4.46
C GLY A 86 5.22 2.07 3.11
N VAL A 87 5.29 1.36 2.00
CA VAL A 87 5.16 1.97 0.66
C VAL A 87 3.76 2.53 0.46
N ASN A 88 2.72 1.79 0.85
CA ASN A 88 1.34 2.25 0.77
C ASN A 88 1.15 3.55 1.55
N LEU A 89 1.62 3.59 2.79
CA LEU A 89 1.53 4.77 3.65
C LEU A 89 2.26 5.98 3.04
N ALA A 90 3.46 5.76 2.48
CA ALA A 90 4.22 6.81 1.81
C ALA A 90 3.47 7.37 0.59
N VAL A 91 2.88 6.50 -0.24
CA VAL A 91 2.11 6.91 -1.42
C VAL A 91 0.85 7.68 -1.02
N PHE A 92 0.09 7.17 -0.04
CA PHE A 92 -1.09 7.87 0.46
C PHE A 92 -0.73 9.24 1.03
N ASN A 93 0.36 9.34 1.79
CA ASN A 93 0.82 10.62 2.35
C ASN A 93 1.27 11.63 1.29
N LEU A 94 1.61 11.20 0.09
CA LEU A 94 1.93 12.09 -1.04
C LEU A 94 0.67 12.61 -1.77
N LEU A 95 -0.50 12.01 -1.54
CA LEU A 95 -1.73 12.47 -2.18
C LEU A 95 -2.15 13.85 -1.67
N PRO A 96 -2.69 14.71 -2.54
CA PRO A 96 -3.17 16.05 -2.17
C PRO A 96 -4.51 16.00 -1.44
N ILE A 97 -4.63 15.10 -0.47
CA ILE A 97 -5.86 14.92 0.33
C ILE A 97 -5.71 15.64 1.66
N PRO A 98 -6.70 16.46 2.09
CA PRO A 98 -6.68 17.07 3.41
C PRO A 98 -6.44 16.03 4.51
N ALA A 99 -5.70 16.38 5.55
CA ALA A 99 -5.19 15.55 6.63
C ALA A 99 -3.92 14.74 6.31
N LEU A 100 -3.52 14.60 5.06
CA LEU A 100 -2.26 13.94 4.67
C LEU A 100 -1.17 14.98 4.39
N ASP A 101 0.09 14.55 4.44
CA ASP A 101 1.25 15.48 4.27
C ASP A 101 1.30 16.10 2.87
N GLY A 102 0.81 15.41 1.84
CA GLY A 102 0.73 15.94 0.48
C GLY A 102 -0.13 17.20 0.37
N SER A 103 -1.13 17.37 1.22
CA SER A 103 -1.92 18.61 1.24
C SER A 103 -1.11 19.82 1.69
N LYS A 104 -0.13 19.66 2.56
CA LYS A 104 0.78 20.75 2.98
C LYS A 104 1.62 21.23 1.82
N VAL A 105 2.06 20.32 0.95
CA VAL A 105 2.79 20.66 -0.29
C VAL A 105 1.88 21.53 -1.18
N VAL A 106 0.60 21.16 -1.32
CA VAL A 106 -0.37 21.96 -2.09
C VAL A 106 -0.56 23.36 -1.49
N PHE A 107 -0.72 23.47 -0.17
CA PHE A 107 -0.82 24.76 0.49
C PHE A 107 0.44 25.61 0.28
N THR A 108 1.63 25.03 0.40
CA THR A 108 2.90 25.72 0.15
C THR A 108 3.00 26.23 -1.29
N ILE A 109 2.57 25.43 -2.28
CA ILE A 109 2.52 25.86 -3.68
C ILE A 109 1.54 27.01 -3.88
N ILE A 110 0.36 26.95 -3.25
CA ILE A 110 -0.63 28.03 -3.30
C ILE A 110 -0.07 29.32 -2.68
N GLU A 111 0.61 29.24 -1.53
CA GLU A 111 1.27 30.37 -0.88
C GLU A 111 2.34 30.99 -1.80
N TRP A 112 3.15 30.15 -2.42
CA TRP A 112 4.19 30.58 -3.35
C TRP A 112 3.61 31.34 -4.55
N ILE A 113 2.54 30.81 -5.17
CA ILE A 113 1.88 31.45 -6.32
C ILE A 113 1.19 32.78 -5.91
N ARG A 114 0.56 32.81 -4.73
CA ARG A 114 -0.17 33.98 -4.25
C ARG A 114 0.72 35.06 -3.63
N GLY A 115 1.97 34.72 -3.29
CA GLY A 115 2.87 35.62 -2.56
C GLY A 115 2.39 36.01 -1.15
N LYS A 116 1.37 35.30 -0.60
CA LYS A 116 0.79 35.55 0.71
C LYS A 116 0.47 34.24 1.41
N PRO A 117 0.73 34.13 2.73
CA PRO A 117 0.44 32.91 3.49
C PRO A 117 -1.06 32.62 3.54
N VAL A 118 -1.41 31.35 3.54
CA VAL A 118 -2.77 30.88 3.79
C VAL A 118 -3.09 31.08 5.28
N ASN A 119 -4.32 31.42 5.57
CA ASN A 119 -4.77 31.60 6.95
C ASN A 119 -4.69 30.25 7.70
N ARG A 120 -3.87 30.19 8.77
CA ARG A 120 -3.66 28.97 9.57
C ARG A 120 -4.96 28.36 10.12
N LYS A 121 -5.99 29.21 10.40
CA LYS A 121 -7.29 28.71 10.86
C LYS A 121 -8.01 27.95 9.73
N VAL A 122 -7.95 28.45 8.50
CA VAL A 122 -8.57 27.80 7.34
C VAL A 122 -7.87 26.47 7.05
N GLU A 123 -6.54 26.47 7.06
CA GLU A 123 -5.73 25.25 6.91
C GLU A 123 -6.09 24.21 7.98
N ALA A 124 -6.14 24.60 9.25
CA ALA A 124 -6.50 23.72 10.35
C ALA A 124 -7.91 23.13 10.20
N VAL A 125 -8.90 23.94 9.80
CA VAL A 125 -10.27 23.46 9.56
C VAL A 125 -10.29 22.43 8.42
N ILE A 126 -9.63 22.72 7.31
CA ILE A 126 -9.56 21.81 6.15
C ILE A 126 -8.92 20.48 6.57
N HIS A 127 -7.83 20.51 7.33
CA HIS A 127 -7.17 19.29 7.84
C HIS A 127 -8.09 18.53 8.80
N THR A 128 -8.78 19.19 9.71
CA THR A 128 -9.69 18.55 10.67
C THR A 128 -10.86 17.89 9.96
N VAL A 129 -11.50 18.57 9.03
CA VAL A 129 -12.62 18.02 8.24
C VAL A 129 -12.13 16.83 7.40
N GLY A 130 -10.98 16.94 6.73
CA GLY A 130 -10.40 15.86 5.98
C GLY A 130 -10.07 14.63 6.85
N PHE A 131 -9.55 14.84 8.04
CA PHE A 131 -9.25 13.78 9.00
C PHE A 131 -10.52 13.05 9.45
N LEU A 132 -11.56 13.78 9.81
CA LEU A 132 -12.85 13.19 10.20
C LEU A 132 -13.49 12.42 9.04
N PHE A 133 -13.37 12.95 7.81
CA PHE A 133 -13.83 12.26 6.61
C PHE A 133 -13.09 10.94 6.39
N LEU A 134 -11.75 10.94 6.51
CA LEU A 134 -10.95 9.72 6.34
C LEU A 134 -11.27 8.66 7.38
N ILE A 135 -11.44 9.05 8.65
CA ILE A 135 -11.86 8.12 9.70
C ILE A 135 -13.26 7.56 9.41
N GLY A 136 -14.22 8.42 9.09
CA GLY A 136 -15.58 8.01 8.76
C GLY A 136 -15.60 7.06 7.55
N PHE A 137 -14.81 7.34 6.52
CA PHE A 137 -14.66 6.47 5.36
C PHE A 137 -14.05 5.10 5.72
N ALA A 138 -12.99 5.08 6.54
CA ALA A 138 -12.36 3.85 6.98
C ALA A 138 -13.32 2.95 7.77
N ILE A 139 -14.10 3.54 8.68
CA ILE A 139 -15.14 2.83 9.44
C ILE A 139 -16.24 2.32 8.50
N LEU A 140 -16.68 3.12 7.54
CA LEU A 140 -17.70 2.71 6.56
C LEU A 140 -17.23 1.50 5.76
N VAL A 141 -15.99 1.50 5.27
CA VAL A 141 -15.42 0.37 4.51
C VAL A 141 -15.36 -0.89 5.37
N ASP A 142 -14.95 -0.79 6.64
CA ASP A 142 -14.94 -1.95 7.54
C ASP A 142 -16.35 -2.51 7.78
N ILE A 143 -17.35 -1.65 7.96
CA ILE A 143 -18.76 -2.06 8.13
C ILE A 143 -19.26 -2.78 6.86
N LEU A 144 -18.98 -2.22 5.67
CA LEU A 144 -19.41 -2.84 4.40
C LEU A 144 -18.75 -4.20 4.12
N GLN A 145 -17.63 -4.51 4.78
CA GLN A 145 -16.96 -5.81 4.67
C GLN A 145 -17.41 -6.83 5.72
N LEU A 146 -18.07 -6.37 6.77
CA LEU A 146 -18.60 -7.25 7.82
C LEU A 146 -19.97 -7.83 7.46
N PHE A 147 -20.68 -7.22 6.52
CA PHE A 147 -22.00 -7.62 6.03
C PHE A 147 -21.94 -8.02 4.55
#